data_aa4a1247f1e43e3ff131d380c46d7795
#
_entry.id   aa4a1247f1e43e3ff131d380c46d7795
#
_cell.length_a   1.000
_cell.length_b   1.000
_cell.length_c   1.000
_cell.angle_alpha   90.00
_cell.angle_beta   90.00
_cell.angle_gamma   90.00
#
_symmetry.space_group_name_H-M   'P 1'
#
loop_
_entity.id
_entity.type
_entity.pdbx_description
1 polymer ?
#
loop_
_entity_poly.entity_id
_entity_poly.type
_entity_poly.pdbx_seq_one_letter_code
_entity_poly.pdbx_strand_id
1 'polypeptide(L)'
;MTELADRLLGAVQGIRRVVRRRVRADVPGMPLPGAQVELLRVVADHPGIGVAAAARELHLANNSVSTLVNQLADAGLLRREADPADRRAARLEVTAAAADRMAAWRRARTGLVADALAELSEEDIAVIEQALPALEKLTGILKEQP
;
A
#
# COMPACT_ATOMS: atom_id res chain seq x y z
N MET A 1 -21.14 -19.24 3.20
CA MET A 1 -19.76 -18.69 3.03
C MET A 1 -19.73 -17.55 2.02
N THR A 2 -20.32 -17.68 0.85
CA THR A 2 -20.33 -16.62 -0.19
C THR A 2 -20.96 -15.31 0.30
N GLU A 3 -22.10 -15.38 1.00
CA GLU A 3 -22.74 -14.19 1.56
C GLU A 3 -21.85 -13.46 2.59
N LEU A 4 -21.14 -14.21 3.46
CA LEU A 4 -20.20 -13.62 4.40
C LEU A 4 -19.04 -12.95 3.66
N ALA A 5 -18.52 -13.58 2.60
CA ALA A 5 -17.46 -13.03 1.78
C ALA A 5 -17.89 -11.71 1.12
N ASP A 6 -19.10 -11.65 0.55
CA ASP A 6 -19.64 -10.45 -0.09
C ASP A 6 -19.80 -9.30 0.93
N ARG A 7 -20.35 -9.60 2.11
CA ARG A 7 -20.50 -8.61 3.18
C ARG A 7 -19.16 -8.09 3.68
N LEU A 8 -18.18 -8.98 3.88
CA LEU A 8 -16.82 -8.60 4.29
C LEU A 8 -16.16 -7.70 3.25
N LEU A 9 -16.19 -8.11 1.99
CA LEU A 9 -15.61 -7.31 0.89
C LEU A 9 -16.31 -5.96 0.77
N GLY A 10 -17.63 -5.91 0.90
CA GLY A 10 -18.40 -4.67 0.90
C GLY A 10 -18.00 -3.71 2.02
N ALA A 11 -17.82 -4.21 3.24
CA ALA A 11 -17.39 -3.42 4.40
C ALA A 11 -15.97 -2.87 4.20
N VAL A 12 -15.02 -3.73 3.79
CA VAL A 12 -13.62 -3.33 3.52
C VAL A 12 -13.55 -2.28 2.41
N GLN A 13 -14.27 -2.49 1.31
CA GLN A 13 -14.29 -1.52 0.20
C GLN A 13 -14.95 -0.20 0.60
N GLY A 14 -16.01 -0.25 1.40
CA GLY A 14 -16.68 0.93 1.95
C GLY A 14 -15.73 1.79 2.77
N ILE A 15 -15.06 1.19 3.74
CA ILE A 15 -14.05 1.86 4.58
C ILE A 15 -12.94 2.45 3.71
N ARG A 16 -12.34 1.66 2.84
CA ARG A 16 -11.25 2.12 1.95
C ARG A 16 -11.65 3.32 1.10
N ARG A 17 -12.85 3.28 0.51
CA ARG A 17 -13.36 4.36 -0.35
C ARG A 17 -13.56 5.66 0.43
N VAL A 18 -14.17 5.60 1.62
CA VAL A 18 -14.43 6.79 2.45
C VAL A 18 -13.12 7.37 2.96
N VAL A 19 -12.23 6.55 3.53
CA VAL A 19 -10.93 6.98 4.02
C VAL A 19 -10.12 7.63 2.89
N ARG A 20 -10.04 6.98 1.73
CA ARG A 20 -9.31 7.52 0.58
C ARG A 20 -9.84 8.88 0.14
N ARG A 21 -11.16 9.05 0.07
CA ARG A 21 -11.80 10.32 -0.33
C ARG A 21 -11.50 11.44 0.66
N ARG A 22 -11.62 11.17 1.96
CA ARG A 22 -11.39 12.17 3.00
C ARG A 22 -9.92 12.58 3.11
N VAL A 23 -9.02 11.62 3.18
CA VAL A 23 -7.58 11.91 3.27
C VAL A 23 -7.05 12.60 2.00
N ARG A 24 -7.66 12.36 0.83
CA ARG A 24 -7.31 13.07 -0.40
C ARG A 24 -7.54 14.58 -0.32
N ALA A 25 -8.52 15.02 0.45
CA ALA A 25 -8.78 16.43 0.65
C ALA A 25 -7.71 17.10 1.53
N ASP A 26 -7.12 16.35 2.46
CA ASP A 26 -6.24 16.88 3.50
C ASP A 26 -4.74 16.74 3.18
N VAL A 27 -4.38 15.79 2.31
CA VAL A 27 -2.97 15.51 1.95
C VAL A 27 -2.73 15.77 0.47
N PRO A 28 -2.09 16.90 0.10
CA PRO A 28 -1.80 17.24 -1.29
C PRO A 28 -0.95 16.17 -1.99
N GLY A 29 -1.33 15.86 -3.24
CA GLY A 29 -0.61 14.89 -4.07
C GLY A 29 -0.83 13.42 -3.71
N MET A 30 -1.74 13.12 -2.81
CA MET A 30 -2.18 11.78 -2.47
C MET A 30 -3.71 11.64 -2.64
N PRO A 31 -4.22 10.43 -2.86
CA PRO A 31 -3.50 9.17 -3.04
C PRO A 31 -2.93 9.02 -4.45
N LEU A 32 -1.77 8.39 -4.51
CA LEU A 32 -1.26 7.85 -5.76
C LEU A 32 -2.13 6.68 -6.25
N PRO A 33 -2.10 6.33 -7.55
CA PRO A 33 -2.68 5.09 -8.04
C PRO A 33 -2.23 3.88 -7.21
N GLY A 34 -3.11 2.92 -6.98
CA GLY A 34 -2.84 1.79 -6.08
C GLY A 34 -1.57 1.02 -6.41
N ALA A 35 -1.33 0.74 -7.69
CA ALA A 35 -0.12 0.06 -8.15
C ALA A 35 1.18 0.85 -7.85
N GLN A 36 1.14 2.17 -7.91
CA GLN A 36 2.28 3.02 -7.53
C GLN A 36 2.55 2.96 -6.02
N VAL A 37 1.50 2.96 -5.20
CA VAL A 37 1.63 2.82 -3.73
C VAL A 37 2.22 1.46 -3.36
N GLU A 38 1.74 0.39 -4.00
CA GLU A 38 2.28 -0.95 -3.75
C GLU A 38 3.76 -1.07 -4.15
N LEU A 39 4.14 -0.50 -5.29
CA LEU A 39 5.55 -0.49 -5.69
C LEU A 39 6.42 0.32 -4.70
N LEU A 40 5.97 1.49 -4.25
CA LEU A 40 6.69 2.27 -3.24
C LEU A 40 6.86 1.49 -1.93
N ARG A 41 5.86 0.73 -1.50
CA ARG A 41 5.94 -0.13 -0.31
C ARG A 41 6.98 -1.25 -0.49
N VAL A 42 6.93 -1.96 -1.62
CA VAL A 42 7.90 -3.02 -1.91
C VAL A 42 9.33 -2.48 -1.90
N VAL A 43 9.56 -1.31 -2.52
CA VAL A 43 10.89 -0.68 -2.53
C VAL A 43 11.29 -0.19 -1.14
N ALA A 44 10.36 0.35 -0.34
CA ALA A 44 10.65 0.79 1.02
C ALA A 44 11.00 -0.38 1.95
N ASP A 45 10.33 -1.53 1.78
CA ASP A 45 10.58 -2.74 2.56
C ASP A 45 11.87 -3.47 2.12
N HIS A 46 12.27 -3.29 0.84
CA HIS A 46 13.45 -3.91 0.24
C HIS A 46 14.30 -2.86 -0.51
N PRO A 47 14.99 -1.94 0.20
CA PRO A 47 15.84 -0.92 -0.43
C PRO A 47 16.89 -1.57 -1.34
N GLY A 48 17.02 -1.04 -2.55
CA GLY A 48 17.94 -1.58 -3.55
C GLY A 48 17.37 -2.75 -4.38
N ILE A 49 16.08 -3.09 -4.22
CA ILE A 49 15.42 -4.13 -5.03
C ILE A 49 15.50 -3.77 -6.53
N GLY A 50 15.69 -4.79 -7.38
CA GLY A 50 15.65 -4.64 -8.84
C GLY A 50 14.22 -4.72 -9.39
N VAL A 51 14.03 -4.25 -10.62
CA VAL A 51 12.71 -4.25 -11.30
C VAL A 51 12.12 -5.66 -11.38
N ALA A 52 12.90 -6.66 -11.77
CA ALA A 52 12.43 -8.04 -11.88
C ALA A 52 11.99 -8.64 -10.55
N ALA A 53 12.72 -8.35 -9.47
CA ALA A 53 12.36 -8.81 -8.12
C ALA A 53 11.09 -8.10 -7.63
N ALA A 54 10.97 -6.79 -7.84
CA ALA A 54 9.76 -6.04 -7.51
C ALA A 54 8.54 -6.53 -8.31
N ALA A 55 8.73 -6.90 -9.57
CA ALA A 55 7.66 -7.47 -10.40
C ALA A 55 7.16 -8.81 -9.86
N ARG A 56 8.06 -9.67 -9.38
CA ARG A 56 7.68 -10.92 -8.71
C ARG A 56 6.89 -10.69 -7.43
N GLU A 57 7.35 -9.76 -6.57
CA GLU A 57 6.65 -9.40 -5.32
C GLU A 57 5.24 -8.85 -5.58
N LEU A 58 5.08 -8.09 -6.66
CA LEU A 58 3.81 -7.47 -7.02
C LEU A 58 2.91 -8.38 -7.90
N HIS A 59 3.40 -9.54 -8.31
CA HIS A 59 2.72 -10.40 -9.30
C HIS A 59 2.36 -9.65 -10.61
N LEU A 60 3.27 -8.79 -11.06
CA LEU A 60 3.13 -8.00 -12.29
C LEU A 60 4.20 -8.37 -13.32
N ALA A 61 3.93 -8.05 -14.58
CA ALA A 61 4.92 -8.17 -15.64
C ALA A 61 6.04 -7.11 -15.47
N ASN A 62 7.27 -7.46 -15.88
CA ASN A 62 8.42 -6.57 -15.77
C ASN A 62 8.22 -5.22 -16.48
N ASN A 63 7.60 -5.22 -17.65
CA ASN A 63 7.31 -3.99 -18.39
C ASN A 63 6.30 -3.09 -17.68
N SER A 64 5.31 -3.67 -16.99
CA SER A 64 4.35 -2.92 -16.17
C SER A 64 5.06 -2.24 -15.00
N VAL A 65 5.93 -2.97 -14.31
CA VAL A 65 6.72 -2.39 -13.20
C VAL A 65 7.70 -1.34 -13.72
N SER A 66 8.34 -1.55 -14.87
CA SER A 66 9.21 -0.54 -15.49
C SER A 66 8.46 0.76 -15.80
N THR A 67 7.21 0.66 -16.26
CA THR A 67 6.34 1.84 -16.49
C THR A 67 6.04 2.57 -15.18
N LEU A 68 5.68 1.85 -14.12
CA LEU A 68 5.43 2.43 -12.79
C LEU A 68 6.68 3.09 -12.22
N VAL A 69 7.84 2.45 -12.37
CA VAL A 69 9.13 2.99 -11.95
C VAL A 69 9.45 4.30 -12.68
N ASN A 70 9.21 4.37 -14.00
CA ASN A 70 9.39 5.61 -14.77
C ASN A 70 8.49 6.72 -14.24
N GLN A 71 7.20 6.45 -14.05
CA GLN A 71 6.24 7.42 -13.55
C GLN A 71 6.63 7.95 -12.16
N LEU A 72 7.07 7.07 -11.26
CA LEU A 72 7.48 7.44 -9.91
C LEU A 72 8.83 8.18 -9.90
N ALA A 73 9.76 7.82 -10.77
CA ALA A 73 11.02 8.52 -10.92
C ALA A 73 10.81 9.94 -11.48
N ASP A 74 9.97 10.10 -12.50
CA ASP A 74 9.60 11.40 -13.07
C ASP A 74 8.89 12.29 -12.05
N ALA A 75 8.13 11.69 -11.14
CA ALA A 75 7.50 12.40 -10.02
C ALA A 75 8.45 12.69 -8.84
N GLY A 76 9.72 12.26 -8.89
CA GLY A 76 10.69 12.44 -7.82
C GLY A 76 10.44 11.56 -6.58
N LEU A 77 9.72 10.46 -6.73
CA LEU A 77 9.33 9.56 -5.63
C LEU A 77 10.18 8.29 -5.57
N LEU A 78 10.78 7.88 -6.68
CA LEU A 78 11.77 6.80 -6.76
C LEU A 78 13.08 7.30 -7.35
N ARG A 79 14.17 6.69 -6.92
CA ARG A 79 15.51 6.86 -7.49
C ARG A 79 15.98 5.54 -8.06
N ARG A 80 16.62 5.60 -9.22
CA ARG A 80 17.32 4.48 -9.83
C ARG A 80 18.81 4.69 -9.65
N GLU A 81 19.49 3.67 -9.15
CA GLU A 81 20.94 3.62 -9.10
C GLU A 81 21.42 2.43 -9.92
N ALA A 82 22.54 2.60 -10.62
CA ALA A 82 23.17 1.47 -11.30
C ALA A 82 23.66 0.47 -10.25
N ASP A 83 23.40 -0.83 -10.46
CA ASP A 83 23.96 -1.85 -9.60
C ASP A 83 25.49 -1.89 -9.81
N PRO A 84 26.32 -1.77 -8.74
CA PRO A 84 27.77 -1.87 -8.86
C PRO A 84 28.23 -3.22 -9.43
N ALA A 85 27.48 -4.29 -9.21
CA ALA A 85 27.78 -5.63 -9.69
C ALA A 85 27.31 -5.90 -11.12
N ASP A 86 26.23 -5.21 -11.57
CA ASP A 86 25.68 -5.35 -12.91
C ASP A 86 25.14 -4.01 -13.42
N ARG A 87 25.88 -3.37 -14.33
CA ARG A 87 25.52 -2.07 -14.93
C ARG A 87 24.19 -2.10 -15.72
N ARG A 88 23.68 -3.28 -16.04
CA ARG A 88 22.40 -3.48 -16.73
C ARG A 88 21.23 -3.55 -15.78
N ALA A 89 21.47 -3.77 -14.49
CA ALA A 89 20.47 -3.81 -13.44
C ALA A 89 20.37 -2.46 -12.74
N ALA A 90 19.16 -1.99 -12.52
CA ALA A 90 18.89 -0.80 -11.71
C ALA A 90 18.42 -1.22 -10.32
N ARG A 91 19.02 -0.61 -9.31
CA ARG A 91 18.55 -0.69 -7.92
C ARG A 91 17.56 0.44 -7.66
N LEU A 92 16.45 0.10 -7.04
CA LEU A 92 15.39 1.06 -6.74
C LEU A 92 15.46 1.50 -5.28
N GLU A 93 15.29 2.78 -5.05
CA GLU A 93 15.23 3.38 -3.73
C GLU A 93 14.11 4.42 -3.66
N VAL A 94 13.42 4.45 -2.53
CA VAL A 94 12.43 5.49 -2.22
C VAL A 94 13.16 6.80 -1.88
N THR A 95 12.72 7.91 -2.45
CA THR A 95 13.26 9.23 -2.11
C THR A 95 12.76 9.70 -0.74
N ALA A 96 13.49 10.64 -0.11
CA ALA A 96 13.02 11.27 1.13
C ALA A 96 11.63 11.91 0.96
N ALA A 97 11.38 12.56 -0.18
CA ALA A 97 10.07 13.14 -0.50
C ALA A 97 8.96 12.10 -0.53
N ALA A 98 9.22 10.91 -1.10
CA ALA A 98 8.25 9.82 -1.11
C ALA A 98 8.02 9.24 0.29
N ALA A 99 9.08 9.05 1.07
CA ALA A 99 8.99 8.58 2.45
C ALA A 99 8.14 9.52 3.32
N ASP A 100 8.36 10.83 3.21
CA ASP A 100 7.60 11.85 3.93
C ASP A 100 6.11 11.84 3.51
N ARG A 101 5.83 11.73 2.22
CA ARG A 101 4.45 11.64 1.71
C ARG A 101 3.75 10.37 2.18
N MET A 102 4.42 9.23 2.13
CA MET A 102 3.89 7.96 2.63
C MET A 102 3.59 8.04 4.14
N ALA A 103 4.49 8.65 4.91
CA ALA A 103 4.29 8.86 6.35
C ALA A 103 3.13 9.82 6.64
N ALA A 104 3.02 10.92 5.92
CA ALA A 104 1.90 11.87 6.05
C ALA A 104 0.56 11.21 5.72
N TRP A 105 0.50 10.46 4.62
CA TRP A 105 -0.67 9.67 4.24
C TRP A 105 -1.06 8.65 5.32
N ARG A 106 -0.08 7.93 5.86
CA ARG A 106 -0.32 6.94 6.92
C ARG A 106 -0.91 7.61 8.16
N ARG A 107 -0.31 8.71 8.61
CA ARG A 107 -0.79 9.46 9.79
C ARG A 107 -2.21 9.97 9.59
N ALA A 108 -2.50 10.60 8.46
CA ALA A 108 -3.82 11.13 8.16
C ALA A 108 -4.89 10.02 8.11
N ARG A 109 -4.57 8.89 7.46
CA ARG A 109 -5.46 7.73 7.40
C ARG A 109 -5.71 7.12 8.76
N THR A 110 -4.65 6.92 9.55
CA THR A 110 -4.76 6.32 10.88
C THR A 110 -5.51 7.24 11.84
N GLY A 111 -5.23 8.55 11.81
CA GLY A 111 -5.95 9.53 12.63
C GLY A 111 -7.45 9.55 12.30
N LEU A 112 -7.80 9.63 11.02
CA LEU A 112 -9.21 9.62 10.60
C LEU A 112 -9.96 8.36 11.07
N VAL A 113 -9.32 7.20 11.00
CA VAL A 113 -9.93 5.94 11.45
C VAL A 113 -9.99 5.88 12.98
N ALA A 114 -8.96 6.36 13.69
CA ALA A 114 -8.94 6.41 15.14
C ALA A 114 -10.07 7.31 15.69
N ASP A 115 -10.27 8.49 15.08
CA ASP A 115 -11.36 9.39 15.45
C ASP A 115 -12.74 8.72 15.24
N ALA A 116 -12.90 8.01 14.14
CA ALA A 116 -14.15 7.28 13.87
C ALA A 116 -14.36 6.10 14.84
N LEU A 117 -13.31 5.40 15.22
CA LEU A 117 -13.39 4.32 16.22
C LEU A 117 -13.79 4.87 17.59
N ALA A 118 -13.34 6.06 17.97
CA ALA A 118 -13.70 6.68 19.24
C ALA A 118 -15.20 7.01 19.38
N GLU A 119 -15.95 7.04 18.27
CA GLU A 119 -17.41 7.24 18.26
C GLU A 119 -18.20 5.91 18.39
N LEU A 120 -17.51 4.77 18.35
CA LEU A 120 -18.15 3.47 18.51
C LEU A 120 -18.32 3.11 20.00
N SER A 121 -19.22 2.16 20.26
CA SER A 121 -19.36 1.57 21.58
C SER A 121 -18.12 0.72 21.95
N GLU A 122 -17.84 0.58 23.24
CA GLU A 122 -16.78 -0.32 23.71
C GLU A 122 -16.99 -1.77 23.24
N GLU A 123 -18.24 -2.20 23.12
CA GLU A 123 -18.59 -3.53 22.62
C GLU A 123 -18.20 -3.68 21.14
N ASP A 124 -18.51 -2.70 20.29
CA ASP A 124 -18.13 -2.72 18.88
C ASP A 124 -16.62 -2.70 18.69
N ILE A 125 -15.91 -1.89 19.49
CA ILE A 125 -14.44 -1.85 19.47
C ILE A 125 -13.87 -3.23 19.82
N ALA A 126 -14.37 -3.86 20.89
CA ALA A 126 -13.91 -5.19 21.31
C ALA A 126 -14.15 -6.25 20.22
N VAL A 127 -15.29 -6.19 19.53
CA VAL A 127 -15.59 -7.10 18.41
C VAL A 127 -14.62 -6.89 17.24
N ILE A 128 -14.30 -5.64 16.92
CA ILE A 128 -13.33 -5.31 15.86
C ILE A 128 -11.93 -5.85 16.24
N GLU A 129 -11.48 -5.60 17.47
CA GLU A 129 -10.18 -6.10 17.97
C GLU A 129 -10.09 -7.61 17.90
N GLN A 130 -11.13 -8.33 18.31
CA GLN A 130 -11.19 -9.79 18.25
C GLN A 130 -11.18 -10.34 16.82
N ALA A 131 -11.71 -9.57 15.86
CA ALA A 131 -11.74 -9.97 14.46
C ALA A 131 -10.39 -9.79 13.73
N LEU A 132 -9.52 -8.89 14.18
CA LEU A 132 -8.27 -8.56 13.50
C LEU A 132 -7.37 -9.77 13.22
N PRO A 133 -7.08 -10.68 14.19
CA PRO A 133 -6.25 -11.85 13.92
C PRO A 133 -6.82 -12.77 12.83
N ALA A 134 -8.15 -12.92 12.80
CA ALA A 134 -8.81 -13.71 11.76
C ALA A 134 -8.70 -13.07 10.37
N LEU A 135 -8.80 -11.74 10.29
CA LEU A 135 -8.62 -10.99 9.03
C LEU A 135 -7.18 -11.03 8.54
N GLU A 136 -6.21 -10.97 9.45
CA GLU A 136 -4.79 -11.13 9.13
C GLU A 136 -4.50 -12.52 8.57
N LYS A 137 -5.04 -13.57 9.22
CA LYS A 137 -4.93 -14.96 8.74
C LYS A 137 -5.58 -15.15 7.37
N LEU A 138 -6.77 -14.56 7.15
CA LEU A 138 -7.45 -14.59 5.85
C LEU A 138 -6.58 -13.92 4.77
N THR A 139 -5.96 -12.80 5.10
CA THR A 139 -5.03 -12.09 4.18
C THR A 139 -3.83 -12.98 3.83
N GLY A 140 -3.27 -13.71 4.78
CA GLY A 140 -2.20 -14.68 4.54
C GLY A 140 -2.64 -15.78 3.56
N ILE A 141 -3.79 -16.39 3.82
CA ILE A 141 -4.34 -17.45 2.94
C ILE A 141 -4.54 -16.94 1.50
N LEU A 142 -5.08 -15.73 1.34
CA LEU A 142 -5.32 -15.14 0.01
C LEU A 142 -4.01 -14.85 -0.76
N LYS A 143 -2.91 -14.60 -0.07
CA LYS A 143 -1.60 -14.40 -0.71
C LYS A 143 -0.97 -15.69 -1.22
N GLU A 144 -1.31 -16.82 -0.59
CA GLU A 144 -0.76 -18.14 -0.92
C GLU A 144 -1.57 -18.86 -2.00
N GLN A 145 -2.76 -18.36 -2.34
CA GLN A 145 -3.57 -18.90 -3.43
C GLN A 145 -2.97 -18.47 -4.77
N PRO A 146 -2.77 -19.41 -5.72
CA PRO A 146 -2.18 -19.15 -7.03
C PRO A 146 -3.09 -18.27 -7.91
#